data_d4bf7991202f79cb68038f035916c257
#
_entry.id   d4bf7991202f79cb68038f035916c257
#
_cell.length_a   1.000
_cell.length_b   1.000
_cell.length_c   1.000
_cell.angle_alpha   90.00
_cell.angle_beta   90.00
_cell.angle_gamma   90.00
#
_symmetry.space_group_name_H-M   'P 1'
#
loop_
_entity.id
_entity.type
_entity.pdbx_description
1 polymer ?
#
loop_
_entity_poly.entity_id
_entity_poly.type
_entity_poly.pdbx_seq_one_letter_code
_entity_poly.pdbx_strand_id
1 'polypeptide(L)'
;NEMPCLFCVVDMHAITTDAGYGKPEELAQATREVTAAYIAAGVDPKRTPIFNQGQGPEHGELAWILNCVARLGWLDRMTQFKEKSGKHKERASVGLYTYPVLMAADILVYRATHVPVGEDQKQHLELARDIAAKFNNDYGVPDFFPQPEPVITGAATRVMSLRDGTKKMSKSDESDASRINLTDDADAIAGKIRRAKTDPLPLPESAEDLKGRPEAENLLNIYAALADMDRDAVIAQFAGQQFSGFKNALADLTVARLEPVAGAM
;
A
#
# COMPACT_ATOMS: atom_id res chain seq x y z
N ASN A 1 -4.28 11.92 16.24
CA ASN A 1 -3.48 12.48 15.15
C ASN A 1 -2.98 13.86 15.57
N GLU A 2 -1.68 14.07 15.53
CA GLU A 2 -1.04 15.34 15.85
C GLU A 2 -1.08 16.33 14.67
N MET A 3 -1.36 15.82 13.45
CA MET A 3 -1.46 16.61 12.23
C MET A 3 -2.81 16.40 11.54
N PRO A 4 -3.36 17.41 10.86
CA PRO A 4 -4.51 17.25 9.97
C PRO A 4 -4.20 16.23 8.86
N CYS A 5 -5.08 15.27 8.65
CA CYS A 5 -4.95 14.23 7.64
C CYS A 5 -6.12 14.27 6.66
N LEU A 6 -5.86 13.87 5.41
CA LEU A 6 -6.86 13.71 4.35
C LEU A 6 -6.77 12.30 3.80
N PHE A 7 -7.91 11.63 3.64
CA PHE A 7 -7.97 10.29 3.04
C PHE A 7 -8.75 10.36 1.74
N CYS A 8 -8.06 10.14 0.63
CA CYS A 8 -8.63 10.14 -0.71
C CYS A 8 -8.83 8.70 -1.20
N VAL A 9 -10.06 8.37 -1.60
CA VAL A 9 -10.34 7.11 -2.31
C VAL A 9 -10.13 7.35 -3.80
N VAL A 10 -9.09 6.74 -4.36
CA VAL A 10 -8.52 7.10 -5.67
C VAL A 10 -9.11 6.29 -6.82
N ASP A 11 -10.38 6.51 -7.12
CA ASP A 11 -11.12 5.82 -8.19
C ASP A 11 -10.59 6.16 -9.60
N MET A 12 -10.07 7.36 -9.83
CA MET A 12 -9.46 7.71 -11.12
C MET A 12 -8.15 6.93 -11.37
N HIS A 13 -7.38 6.60 -10.33
CA HIS A 13 -6.25 5.70 -10.49
C HIS A 13 -6.68 4.27 -10.81
N ALA A 14 -7.79 3.82 -10.26
CA ALA A 14 -8.28 2.46 -10.47
C ALA A 14 -8.62 2.18 -11.95
N ILE A 15 -9.09 3.18 -12.71
CA ILE A 15 -9.42 3.01 -14.13
C ILE A 15 -8.18 2.97 -15.06
N THR A 16 -6.97 3.16 -14.55
CA THR A 16 -5.75 3.05 -15.37
C THR A 16 -5.37 1.60 -15.68
N THR A 17 -6.02 0.64 -15.05
CA THR A 17 -5.78 -0.80 -15.21
C THR A 17 -7.07 -1.54 -15.55
N ASP A 18 -6.97 -2.74 -16.11
CA ASP A 18 -8.10 -3.59 -16.47
C ASP A 18 -9.02 -3.95 -15.28
N ALA A 19 -8.53 -3.79 -14.05
CA ALA A 19 -9.30 -4.05 -12.84
C ALA A 19 -10.46 -3.07 -12.64
N GLY A 20 -10.30 -1.81 -13.05
CA GLY A 20 -11.34 -0.77 -12.91
C GLY A 20 -11.90 -0.26 -14.24
N TYR A 21 -11.16 -0.43 -15.34
CA TYR A 21 -11.57 0.07 -16.63
C TYR A 21 -12.79 -0.68 -17.19
N GLY A 22 -13.81 0.06 -17.62
CA GLY A 22 -15.02 -0.53 -18.22
C GLY A 22 -15.96 -1.23 -17.22
N LYS A 23 -15.74 -1.09 -15.92
CA LYS A 23 -16.51 -1.77 -14.86
C LYS A 23 -17.03 -0.79 -13.81
N PRO A 24 -17.96 0.11 -14.17
CA PRO A 24 -18.38 1.21 -13.27
C PRO A 24 -19.07 0.72 -12.01
N GLU A 25 -19.83 -0.37 -12.06
CA GLU A 25 -20.52 -0.91 -10.89
C GLU A 25 -19.54 -1.54 -9.89
N GLU A 26 -18.55 -2.32 -10.40
CA GLU A 26 -17.50 -2.90 -9.58
C GLU A 26 -16.64 -1.79 -8.94
N LEU A 27 -16.33 -0.73 -9.70
CA LEU A 27 -15.57 0.42 -9.19
C LEU A 27 -16.34 1.15 -8.09
N ALA A 28 -17.64 1.41 -8.29
CA ALA A 28 -18.47 2.06 -7.30
C ALA A 28 -18.59 1.21 -6.01
N GLN A 29 -18.69 -0.11 -6.14
CA GLN A 29 -18.70 -1.02 -5.00
C GLN A 29 -17.34 -1.01 -4.28
N ALA A 30 -16.24 -1.14 -5.00
CA ALA A 30 -14.89 -1.10 -4.42
C ALA A 30 -14.60 0.24 -3.70
N THR A 31 -15.10 1.36 -4.23
CA THR A 31 -14.99 2.68 -3.59
C THR A 31 -15.70 2.69 -2.22
N ARG A 32 -16.92 2.12 -2.13
CA ARG A 32 -17.65 2.00 -0.86
C ARG A 32 -16.92 1.08 0.12
N GLU A 33 -16.43 -0.06 -0.34
CA GLU A 33 -15.70 -1.03 0.50
C GLU A 33 -14.42 -0.44 1.07
N VAL A 34 -13.62 0.28 0.27
CA VAL A 34 -12.41 0.96 0.75
C VAL A 34 -12.75 2.03 1.77
N THR A 35 -13.82 2.80 1.53
CA THR A 35 -14.30 3.81 2.49
C THR A 35 -14.73 3.16 3.82
N ALA A 36 -15.49 2.06 3.74
CA ALA A 36 -15.89 1.29 4.92
C ALA A 36 -14.67 0.75 5.68
N ALA A 37 -13.67 0.23 4.95
CA ALA A 37 -12.43 -0.26 5.55
C ALA A 37 -11.65 0.84 6.29
N TYR A 38 -11.58 2.07 5.76
CA TYR A 38 -10.95 3.18 6.47
C TYR A 38 -11.66 3.50 7.79
N ILE A 39 -12.99 3.56 7.77
CA ILE A 39 -13.80 3.84 8.96
C ILE A 39 -13.65 2.70 9.98
N ALA A 40 -13.76 1.46 9.54
CA ALA A 40 -13.62 0.26 10.37
C ALA A 40 -12.20 0.14 10.98
N ALA A 41 -11.17 0.59 10.27
CA ALA A 41 -9.80 0.67 10.76
C ALA A 41 -9.55 1.83 11.73
N GLY A 42 -10.57 2.64 12.05
CA GLY A 42 -10.51 3.69 13.07
C GLY A 42 -10.33 5.12 12.54
N VAL A 43 -10.46 5.35 11.24
CA VAL A 43 -10.51 6.72 10.70
C VAL A 43 -11.88 7.33 11.03
N ASP A 44 -11.89 8.33 11.92
CA ASP A 44 -13.12 9.04 12.30
C ASP A 44 -13.47 10.10 11.25
N PRO A 45 -14.54 9.93 10.45
CA PRO A 45 -14.91 10.87 9.40
C PRO A 45 -15.38 12.23 9.92
N LYS A 46 -15.67 12.35 11.22
CA LYS A 46 -16.02 13.65 11.85
C LYS A 46 -14.78 14.51 12.12
N ARG A 47 -13.62 13.88 12.21
CA ARG A 47 -12.34 14.53 12.51
C ARG A 47 -11.38 14.59 11.32
N THR A 48 -11.54 13.66 10.40
CA THR A 48 -10.63 13.46 9.28
C THR A 48 -11.43 13.27 8.00
N PRO A 49 -11.37 14.18 7.02
CA PRO A 49 -12.07 14.04 5.76
C PRO A 49 -11.68 12.75 5.02
N ILE A 50 -12.70 11.98 4.62
CA ILE A 50 -12.58 10.87 3.67
C ILE A 50 -13.41 11.27 2.46
N PHE A 51 -12.84 11.27 1.28
CA PHE A 51 -13.52 11.72 0.07
C PHE A 51 -13.09 10.90 -1.16
N ASN A 52 -13.91 10.96 -2.21
CA ASN A 52 -13.64 10.29 -3.47
C ASN A 52 -12.95 11.25 -4.46
N GLN A 53 -11.83 10.83 -5.03
CA GLN A 53 -11.03 11.59 -5.97
C GLN A 53 -11.85 12.10 -7.17
N GLY A 54 -12.66 11.24 -7.79
CA GLY A 54 -13.46 11.59 -8.96
C GLY A 54 -14.58 12.60 -8.70
N GLN A 55 -14.88 12.91 -7.43
CA GLN A 55 -15.85 13.96 -7.05
C GLN A 55 -15.19 15.33 -6.88
N GLY A 56 -13.86 15.42 -6.87
CA GLY A 56 -13.10 16.66 -6.84
C GLY A 56 -12.49 16.95 -8.21
N PRO A 57 -13.12 17.79 -9.07
CA PRO A 57 -12.62 18.07 -10.41
C PRO A 57 -11.22 18.65 -10.41
N GLU A 58 -10.81 19.29 -9.33
CA GLU A 58 -9.49 19.92 -9.15
C GLU A 58 -8.32 18.92 -9.29
N HIS A 59 -8.54 17.65 -8.97
CA HIS A 59 -7.56 16.61 -9.17
C HIS A 59 -7.22 16.42 -10.65
N GLY A 60 -8.25 16.30 -11.49
CA GLY A 60 -8.09 16.15 -12.94
C GLY A 60 -7.59 17.44 -13.60
N GLU A 61 -8.07 18.60 -13.18
CA GLU A 61 -7.67 19.90 -13.69
C GLU A 61 -6.19 20.18 -13.38
N LEU A 62 -5.77 19.99 -12.13
CA LEU A 62 -4.37 20.15 -11.75
C LEU A 62 -3.48 19.11 -12.45
N ALA A 63 -3.94 17.87 -12.56
CA ALA A 63 -3.19 16.84 -13.28
C ALA A 63 -2.93 17.24 -14.75
N TRP A 64 -3.92 17.86 -15.41
CA TRP A 64 -3.70 18.39 -16.77
C TRP A 64 -2.63 19.48 -16.81
N ILE A 65 -2.69 20.45 -15.90
CA ILE A 65 -1.68 21.52 -15.80
C ILE A 65 -0.30 20.92 -15.54
N LEU A 66 -0.19 19.99 -14.60
CA LEU A 66 1.08 19.35 -14.24
C LEU A 66 1.62 18.43 -15.34
N ASN A 67 0.77 17.85 -16.19
CA ASN A 67 1.22 17.15 -17.39
C ASN A 67 1.95 18.09 -18.38
N CYS A 68 1.59 19.38 -18.41
CA CYS A 68 2.28 20.39 -19.21
C CYS A 68 3.62 20.83 -18.57
N VAL A 69 3.83 20.57 -17.29
CA VAL A 69 5.06 20.87 -16.54
C VAL A 69 6.03 19.69 -16.53
N ALA A 70 5.49 18.48 -16.32
CA ALA A 70 6.27 17.24 -16.25
C ALA A 70 7.00 16.93 -17.56
N ARG A 71 8.10 16.18 -17.46
CA ARG A 71 8.91 15.81 -18.62
C ARG A 71 8.77 14.34 -18.93
N LEU A 72 8.66 13.97 -20.21
CA LEU A 72 8.61 12.57 -20.66
C LEU A 72 9.75 11.74 -20.08
N GLY A 73 10.99 12.26 -20.09
CA GLY A 73 12.15 11.56 -19.55
C GLY A 73 12.09 11.29 -18.04
N TRP A 74 11.22 11.98 -17.27
CA TRP A 74 10.95 11.66 -15.88
C TRP A 74 10.02 10.45 -15.77
N LEU A 75 8.97 10.42 -16.60
CA LEU A 75 8.01 9.32 -16.65
C LEU A 75 8.65 8.03 -17.21
N ASP A 76 9.54 8.13 -18.19
CA ASP A 76 10.27 7.00 -18.76
C ASP A 76 11.15 6.26 -17.72
N ARG A 77 11.57 6.95 -16.67
CA ARG A 77 12.35 6.36 -15.58
C ARG A 77 11.50 5.62 -14.55
N MET A 78 10.17 5.82 -14.56
CA MET A 78 9.28 5.18 -13.60
C MET A 78 9.25 3.66 -13.78
N THR A 79 9.64 2.94 -12.75
CA THR A 79 9.75 1.46 -12.79
C THR A 79 8.38 0.79 -12.90
N GLN A 80 7.38 1.32 -12.23
CA GLN A 80 6.03 0.74 -12.20
C GLN A 80 5.32 0.73 -13.56
N PHE A 81 5.58 1.70 -14.43
CA PHE A 81 5.09 1.64 -15.81
C PHE A 81 5.66 0.42 -16.53
N LYS A 82 6.97 0.18 -16.37
CA LYS A 82 7.65 -0.96 -17.00
C LYS A 82 7.12 -2.30 -16.49
N GLU A 83 6.81 -2.38 -15.21
CA GLU A 83 6.27 -3.59 -14.58
C GLU A 83 4.82 -3.86 -15.02
N LYS A 84 3.96 -2.83 -14.99
CA LYS A 84 2.52 -2.97 -15.30
C LYS A 84 2.21 -3.08 -16.79
N SER A 85 2.98 -2.45 -17.67
CA SER A 85 2.80 -2.55 -19.13
C SER A 85 3.24 -3.92 -19.69
N GLY A 86 4.05 -4.68 -18.96
CA GLY A 86 4.52 -6.01 -19.34
C GLY A 86 5.27 -6.01 -20.69
N LYS A 87 5.05 -7.08 -21.47
CA LYS A 87 5.67 -7.27 -22.80
C LYS A 87 5.00 -6.46 -23.91
N HIS A 88 3.79 -5.93 -23.68
CA HIS A 88 2.94 -5.28 -24.68
C HIS A 88 2.75 -3.80 -24.37
N LYS A 89 3.85 -3.05 -24.30
CA LYS A 89 3.83 -1.60 -24.02
C LYS A 89 2.94 -0.79 -24.96
N GLU A 90 2.84 -1.23 -26.21
CA GLU A 90 2.00 -0.60 -27.23
C GLU A 90 0.49 -0.69 -26.94
N ARG A 91 0.08 -1.56 -26.02
CA ARG A 91 -1.31 -1.71 -25.58
C ARG A 91 -1.61 -0.97 -24.28
N ALA A 92 -0.58 -0.46 -23.61
CA ALA A 92 -0.74 0.30 -22.39
C ALA A 92 -1.49 1.62 -22.66
N SER A 93 -2.43 1.96 -21.78
CA SER A 93 -3.16 3.23 -21.90
C SER A 93 -2.24 4.43 -21.59
N VAL A 94 -2.56 5.58 -22.15
CA VAL A 94 -1.88 6.85 -21.79
C VAL A 94 -2.06 7.11 -20.28
N GLY A 95 -3.21 6.81 -19.71
CA GLY A 95 -3.45 6.93 -18.27
C GLY A 95 -2.47 6.12 -17.42
N LEU A 96 -2.12 4.90 -17.86
CA LEU A 96 -1.10 4.09 -17.16
C LEU A 96 0.30 4.72 -17.25
N TYR A 97 0.60 5.50 -18.30
CA TYR A 97 1.87 6.21 -18.42
C TYR A 97 1.89 7.51 -17.58
N THR A 98 0.77 8.23 -17.53
CA THR A 98 0.69 9.56 -16.90
C THR A 98 0.12 9.57 -15.48
N TYR A 99 -0.37 8.42 -14.93
CA TYR A 99 -0.91 8.40 -13.57
C TYR A 99 0.04 8.92 -12.47
N PRO A 100 1.39 8.85 -12.60
CA PRO A 100 2.26 9.46 -11.61
C PRO A 100 2.11 10.98 -11.51
N VAL A 101 1.68 11.63 -12.60
CA VAL A 101 1.37 13.07 -12.62
C VAL A 101 0.02 13.33 -11.92
N LEU A 102 -0.96 12.46 -12.12
CA LEU A 102 -2.22 12.52 -11.35
C LEU A 102 -1.96 12.32 -9.84
N MET A 103 -1.08 11.39 -9.46
CA MET A 103 -0.69 11.23 -8.06
C MET A 103 0.00 12.49 -7.51
N ALA A 104 0.85 13.16 -8.30
CA ALA A 104 1.43 14.43 -7.91
C ALA A 104 0.34 15.50 -7.70
N ALA A 105 -0.69 15.54 -8.57
CA ALA A 105 -1.82 16.45 -8.43
C ALA A 105 -2.61 16.17 -7.15
N ASP A 106 -2.88 14.90 -6.81
CA ASP A 106 -3.58 14.49 -5.59
C ASP A 106 -2.89 15.01 -4.31
N ILE A 107 -1.57 15.09 -4.34
CA ILE A 107 -0.75 15.57 -3.22
C ILE A 107 -0.70 17.10 -3.20
N LEU A 108 -0.42 17.70 -4.36
CA LEU A 108 -0.12 19.13 -4.47
C LEU A 108 -1.37 20.01 -4.40
N VAL A 109 -2.55 19.53 -4.83
CA VAL A 109 -3.80 20.28 -4.74
C VAL A 109 -4.15 20.67 -3.31
N TYR A 110 -3.79 19.85 -2.36
CA TYR A 110 -3.96 20.11 -0.91
C TYR A 110 -2.74 20.73 -0.26
N ARG A 111 -1.67 21.01 -1.02
CA ARG A 111 -0.39 21.48 -0.49
C ARG A 111 0.12 20.60 0.65
N ALA A 112 -0.04 19.28 0.51
CA ALA A 112 0.38 18.31 1.50
C ALA A 112 1.91 18.41 1.73
N THR A 113 2.31 18.46 3.00
CA THR A 113 3.72 18.53 3.39
C THR A 113 4.32 17.17 3.68
N HIS A 114 3.46 16.20 4.06
CA HIS A 114 3.88 14.83 4.42
C HIS A 114 2.92 13.84 3.79
N VAL A 115 3.45 12.75 3.25
CA VAL A 115 2.65 11.69 2.61
C VAL A 115 3.08 10.34 3.15
N PRO A 116 2.20 9.62 3.89
CA PRO A 116 2.47 8.24 4.29
C PRO A 116 2.53 7.34 3.06
N VAL A 117 3.69 6.72 2.83
CA VAL A 117 3.93 5.85 1.67
C VAL A 117 4.73 4.62 2.06
N GLY A 118 4.54 3.52 1.32
CA GLY A 118 5.47 2.40 1.33
C GLY A 118 6.71 2.70 0.47
N GLU A 119 7.77 1.92 0.66
CA GLU A 119 9.03 2.04 -0.09
C GLU A 119 8.81 2.02 -1.63
N ASP A 120 7.82 1.26 -2.10
CA ASP A 120 7.47 1.15 -3.52
C ASP A 120 6.87 2.43 -4.12
N GLN A 121 6.42 3.38 -3.29
CA GLN A 121 5.87 4.67 -3.73
C GLN A 121 6.86 5.83 -3.62
N LYS A 122 8.05 5.59 -3.10
CA LYS A 122 9.08 6.63 -2.92
C LYS A 122 9.42 7.36 -4.22
N GLN A 123 9.59 6.62 -5.31
CA GLN A 123 9.89 7.20 -6.63
C GLN A 123 8.77 8.12 -7.15
N HIS A 124 7.51 7.80 -6.86
CA HIS A 124 6.39 8.68 -7.23
C HIS A 124 6.40 9.98 -6.43
N LEU A 125 6.78 9.92 -5.17
CA LEU A 125 6.88 11.12 -4.35
C LEU A 125 8.06 12.00 -4.75
N GLU A 126 9.19 11.40 -5.14
CA GLU A 126 10.30 12.14 -5.75
C GLU A 126 9.87 12.87 -7.03
N LEU A 127 9.08 12.20 -7.89
CA LEU A 127 8.51 12.86 -9.08
C LEU A 127 7.59 14.02 -8.70
N ALA A 128 6.74 13.87 -7.68
CA ALA A 128 5.86 14.96 -7.22
C ALA A 128 6.67 16.17 -6.74
N ARG A 129 7.80 15.95 -6.06
CA ARG A 129 8.75 16.99 -5.65
C ARG A 129 9.40 17.69 -6.85
N ASP A 130 9.86 16.92 -7.85
CA ASP A 130 10.45 17.46 -9.08
C ASP A 130 9.44 18.34 -9.84
N ILE A 131 8.18 17.89 -9.94
CA ILE A 131 7.09 18.64 -10.57
C ILE A 131 6.80 19.92 -9.79
N ALA A 132 6.70 19.85 -8.46
CA ALA A 132 6.45 21.02 -7.61
C ALA A 132 7.59 22.05 -7.75
N ALA A 133 8.84 21.62 -7.69
CA ALA A 133 9.99 22.48 -7.85
C ALA A 133 10.02 23.16 -9.22
N LYS A 134 9.76 22.38 -10.27
CA LYS A 134 9.72 22.93 -11.64
C LYS A 134 8.57 23.92 -11.83
N PHE A 135 7.37 23.61 -11.34
CA PHE A 135 6.22 24.52 -11.39
C PHE A 135 6.57 25.84 -10.70
N ASN A 136 7.04 25.78 -9.46
CA ASN A 136 7.39 26.97 -8.69
C ASN A 136 8.42 27.84 -9.43
N ASN A 137 9.43 27.22 -10.05
CA ASN A 137 10.45 27.91 -10.80
C ASN A 137 9.91 28.51 -12.11
N ASP A 138 9.18 27.75 -12.91
CA ASP A 138 8.70 28.17 -14.24
C ASP A 138 7.70 29.32 -14.13
N TYR A 139 6.90 29.36 -13.08
CA TYR A 139 5.93 30.43 -12.84
C TYR A 139 6.46 31.57 -11.94
N GLY A 140 7.69 31.46 -11.44
CA GLY A 140 8.29 32.46 -10.55
C GLY A 140 7.56 32.64 -9.22
N VAL A 141 6.98 31.56 -8.70
CA VAL A 141 6.18 31.53 -7.47
C VAL A 141 6.85 30.59 -6.43
N PRO A 142 7.91 31.04 -5.77
CA PRO A 142 8.61 30.22 -4.80
C PRO A 142 7.64 29.75 -3.72
N ASP A 143 7.74 28.47 -3.32
CA ASP A 143 6.95 27.86 -2.25
C ASP A 143 5.43 27.81 -2.49
N PHE A 144 4.95 28.02 -3.72
CA PHE A 144 3.53 27.83 -4.04
C PHE A 144 3.11 26.38 -3.79
N PHE A 145 3.85 25.42 -4.34
CA PHE A 145 3.73 24.03 -3.93
C PHE A 145 4.86 23.68 -2.94
N PRO A 146 4.53 23.09 -1.76
CA PRO A 146 5.55 22.58 -0.87
C PRO A 146 6.27 21.37 -1.49
N GLN A 147 7.41 21.02 -0.92
CA GLN A 147 8.13 19.78 -1.23
C GLN A 147 7.64 18.66 -0.31
N PRO A 148 6.74 17.76 -0.75
CA PRO A 148 6.18 16.76 0.13
C PRO A 148 7.24 15.76 0.61
N GLU A 149 7.21 15.46 1.92
CA GLU A 149 8.14 14.53 2.57
C GLU A 149 7.49 13.14 2.71
N PRO A 150 8.21 12.04 2.40
CA PRO A 150 7.71 10.71 2.64
C PRO A 150 7.68 10.39 4.13
N VAL A 151 6.58 9.85 4.61
CA VAL A 151 6.48 9.27 5.96
C VAL A 151 6.44 7.76 5.80
N ILE A 152 7.59 7.12 6.04
CA ILE A 152 7.74 5.67 5.99
C ILE A 152 7.84 5.18 7.43
N THR A 153 6.75 4.63 7.96
CA THR A 153 6.66 4.20 9.35
C THR A 153 6.24 2.73 9.46
N GLY A 154 6.66 2.10 10.56
CA GLY A 154 6.22 0.77 10.94
C GLY A 154 7.24 -0.34 10.69
N ALA A 155 7.15 -1.41 11.50
CA ALA A 155 8.03 -2.58 11.45
C ALA A 155 7.79 -3.45 10.20
N ALA A 156 6.61 -3.36 9.58
CA ALA A 156 6.22 -4.14 8.40
C ALA A 156 5.96 -3.22 7.19
N THR A 157 6.97 -2.50 6.76
CA THR A 157 6.91 -1.64 5.55
C THR A 157 6.66 -2.44 4.27
N ARG A 158 6.95 -3.74 4.29
CA ARG A 158 6.72 -4.65 3.17
C ARG A 158 6.32 -6.04 3.67
N VAL A 159 5.05 -6.38 3.51
CA VAL A 159 4.53 -7.72 3.79
C VAL A 159 4.69 -8.61 2.56
N MET A 160 5.21 -9.82 2.75
CA MET A 160 5.42 -10.77 1.67
C MET A 160 4.29 -11.79 1.60
N SER A 161 4.15 -12.46 0.44
CA SER A 161 3.14 -13.48 0.19
C SER A 161 3.24 -14.63 1.21
N LEU A 162 2.10 -15.13 1.67
CA LEU A 162 2.03 -16.32 2.53
C LEU A 162 2.44 -17.61 1.81
N ARG A 163 2.53 -17.58 0.47
CA ARG A 163 2.90 -18.72 -0.38
C ARG A 163 4.34 -18.65 -0.89
N ASP A 164 4.95 -17.45 -0.85
CA ASP A 164 6.30 -17.22 -1.33
C ASP A 164 6.89 -15.99 -0.63
N GLY A 165 7.71 -16.23 0.38
CA GLY A 165 8.33 -15.16 1.19
C GLY A 165 9.28 -14.23 0.40
N THR A 166 9.59 -14.56 -0.85
CA THR A 166 10.41 -13.70 -1.74
C THR A 166 9.58 -12.72 -2.56
N LYS A 167 8.26 -12.92 -2.66
CA LYS A 167 7.34 -12.07 -3.43
C LYS A 167 6.51 -11.18 -2.51
N LYS A 168 6.32 -9.92 -2.90
CA LYS A 168 5.41 -9.01 -2.19
C LYS A 168 3.99 -9.59 -2.17
N MET A 169 3.28 -9.50 -1.03
CA MET A 169 1.85 -9.78 -0.96
C MET A 169 1.11 -8.85 -1.92
N SER A 170 0.28 -9.43 -2.80
CA SER A 170 -0.39 -8.68 -3.86
C SER A 170 -1.86 -9.05 -3.95
N LYS A 171 -2.73 -8.04 -4.10
CA LYS A 171 -4.15 -8.22 -4.36
C LYS A 171 -4.40 -8.89 -5.72
N SER A 172 -3.48 -8.74 -6.67
CA SER A 172 -3.57 -9.31 -8.02
C SER A 172 -2.97 -10.72 -8.16
N ASP A 173 -2.50 -11.35 -7.06
CA ASP A 173 -2.04 -12.75 -7.10
C ASP A 173 -3.24 -13.67 -7.42
N GLU A 174 -3.05 -14.65 -8.30
CA GLU A 174 -4.10 -15.61 -8.68
C GLU A 174 -4.59 -16.44 -7.48
N SER A 175 -3.68 -16.73 -6.53
CA SER A 175 -4.00 -17.49 -5.33
C SER A 175 -4.48 -16.60 -4.20
N ASP A 176 -5.73 -16.71 -3.81
CA ASP A 176 -6.25 -16.02 -2.62
C ASP A 176 -5.54 -16.44 -1.32
N ALA A 177 -4.98 -17.65 -1.26
CA ALA A 177 -4.18 -18.12 -0.13
C ALA A 177 -2.82 -17.41 0.03
N SER A 178 -2.44 -16.55 -0.91
CA SER A 178 -1.18 -15.76 -0.87
C SER A 178 -1.27 -14.54 0.05
N ARG A 179 -2.49 -14.11 0.43
CA ARG A 179 -2.77 -12.86 1.14
C ARG A 179 -3.88 -13.00 2.17
N ILE A 180 -3.94 -12.04 3.08
CA ILE A 180 -5.09 -11.80 3.96
C ILE A 180 -5.83 -10.58 3.39
N ASN A 181 -7.14 -10.72 3.16
CA ASN A 181 -8.02 -9.61 2.81
C ASN A 181 -8.69 -9.08 4.08
N LEU A 182 -9.00 -7.79 4.15
CA LEU A 182 -9.76 -7.22 5.28
C LEU A 182 -11.21 -7.73 5.35
N THR A 183 -11.69 -8.35 4.26
CA THR A 183 -13.01 -8.99 4.16
C THR A 183 -12.98 -10.48 4.52
N ASP A 184 -11.81 -11.06 4.83
CA ASP A 184 -11.72 -12.46 5.27
C ASP A 184 -12.32 -12.62 6.66
N ASP A 185 -13.12 -13.66 6.87
CA ASP A 185 -13.60 -14.04 8.19
C ASP A 185 -12.51 -14.75 9.03
N ALA A 186 -12.80 -14.99 10.29
CA ALA A 186 -11.85 -15.60 11.23
C ALA A 186 -11.33 -16.97 10.75
N ASP A 187 -12.20 -17.81 10.17
CA ASP A 187 -11.83 -19.13 9.69
C ASP A 187 -10.92 -19.05 8.43
N ALA A 188 -11.23 -18.14 7.52
CA ALA A 188 -10.41 -17.88 6.33
C ALA A 188 -9.02 -17.36 6.74
N ILE A 189 -8.93 -16.38 7.63
CA ILE A 189 -7.67 -15.84 8.15
C ILE A 189 -6.83 -16.97 8.79
N ALA A 190 -7.41 -17.69 9.74
CA ALA A 190 -6.72 -18.76 10.43
C ALA A 190 -6.27 -19.87 9.47
N GLY A 191 -7.12 -20.23 8.52
CA GLY A 191 -6.83 -21.24 7.50
C GLY A 191 -5.68 -20.81 6.56
N LYS A 192 -5.63 -19.56 6.15
CA LYS A 192 -4.54 -19.01 5.30
C LYS A 192 -3.21 -19.00 6.04
N ILE A 193 -3.18 -18.57 7.31
CA ILE A 193 -1.95 -18.55 8.13
C ILE A 193 -1.44 -19.96 8.41
N ARG A 194 -2.31 -20.89 8.81
CA ARG A 194 -1.90 -22.27 9.06
C ARG A 194 -1.28 -22.94 7.83
N ARG A 195 -1.77 -22.60 6.63
CA ARG A 195 -1.26 -23.11 5.35
C ARG A 195 -0.14 -22.27 4.74
N ALA A 196 0.26 -21.16 5.38
CA ALA A 196 1.38 -20.36 4.92
C ALA A 196 2.64 -21.23 4.76
N LYS A 197 3.41 -20.96 3.70
CA LYS A 197 4.65 -21.69 3.43
C LYS A 197 5.67 -21.42 4.54
N THR A 198 6.40 -22.46 4.92
CA THR A 198 7.54 -22.39 5.86
C THR A 198 8.61 -23.39 5.46
N ASP A 199 9.83 -23.17 5.90
CA ASP A 199 10.91 -24.13 5.80
C ASP A 199 10.80 -25.23 6.88
N PRO A 200 11.56 -26.34 6.80
CA PRO A 200 11.46 -27.46 7.73
C PRO A 200 12.21 -27.25 9.05
N LEU A 201 12.93 -26.17 9.23
CA LEU A 201 13.72 -25.89 10.44
C LEU A 201 12.83 -25.33 11.54
N PRO A 202 13.22 -25.44 12.81
CA PRO A 202 12.54 -24.72 13.90
C PRO A 202 12.67 -23.21 13.71
N LEU A 203 11.88 -22.43 14.46
CA LEU A 203 11.98 -20.99 14.45
C LEU A 203 13.39 -20.52 14.85
N PRO A 204 13.88 -19.39 14.28
CA PRO A 204 15.20 -18.88 14.56
C PRO A 204 15.37 -18.49 16.04
N GLU A 205 16.59 -18.63 16.54
CA GLU A 205 16.94 -18.19 17.90
C GLU A 205 17.56 -16.78 17.90
N SER A 206 17.98 -16.31 16.71
CA SER A 206 18.55 -14.98 16.51
C SER A 206 18.13 -14.40 15.15
N ALA A 207 18.31 -13.08 14.95
CA ALA A 207 18.10 -12.42 13.67
C ALA A 207 19.03 -12.95 12.55
N GLU A 208 20.21 -13.44 12.91
CA GLU A 208 21.19 -14.00 11.96
C GLU A 208 20.69 -15.30 11.34
N ASP A 209 19.92 -16.10 12.08
CA ASP A 209 19.34 -17.37 11.64
C ASP A 209 18.22 -17.19 10.60
N LEU A 210 17.74 -15.97 10.39
CA LEU A 210 16.77 -15.61 9.35
C LEU A 210 17.39 -15.55 7.96
N LYS A 211 18.71 -15.49 7.86
CA LYS A 211 19.41 -15.39 6.57
C LYS A 211 19.06 -16.57 5.67
N GLY A 212 18.43 -16.28 4.52
CA GLY A 212 17.99 -17.31 3.56
C GLY A 212 16.66 -18.00 3.94
N ARG A 213 15.93 -17.48 4.91
CA ARG A 213 14.64 -18.01 5.37
C ARG A 213 13.50 -16.97 5.22
N PRO A 214 13.18 -16.56 3.97
CA PRO A 214 12.24 -15.45 3.73
C PRO A 214 10.83 -15.70 4.25
N GLU A 215 10.36 -16.95 4.26
CA GLU A 215 9.05 -17.30 4.80
C GLU A 215 9.00 -17.13 6.33
N ALA A 216 10.04 -17.56 7.04
CA ALA A 216 10.15 -17.38 8.48
C ALA A 216 10.20 -15.89 8.84
N GLU A 217 11.05 -15.14 8.13
CA GLU A 217 11.19 -13.69 8.33
C GLU A 217 9.86 -12.97 8.11
N ASN A 218 9.13 -13.30 7.02
CA ASN A 218 7.82 -12.70 6.73
C ASN A 218 6.81 -12.94 7.87
N LEU A 219 6.66 -14.17 8.33
CA LEU A 219 5.67 -14.49 9.37
C LEU A 219 6.03 -13.84 10.72
N LEU A 220 7.31 -13.77 11.08
CA LEU A 220 7.77 -13.08 12.29
C LEU A 220 7.55 -11.56 12.19
N ASN A 221 7.80 -10.95 11.03
CA ASN A 221 7.54 -9.53 10.79
C ASN A 221 6.03 -9.22 10.87
N ILE A 222 5.17 -10.09 10.34
CA ILE A 222 3.71 -9.95 10.46
C ILE A 222 3.30 -10.01 11.94
N TYR A 223 3.84 -10.97 12.70
CA TYR A 223 3.55 -11.08 14.13
C TYR A 223 4.00 -9.83 14.89
N ALA A 224 5.22 -9.37 14.66
CA ALA A 224 5.78 -8.17 15.30
C ALA A 224 4.91 -6.94 15.05
N ALA A 225 4.48 -6.73 13.80
CA ALA A 225 3.61 -5.61 13.44
C ALA A 225 2.23 -5.68 14.10
N LEU A 226 1.60 -6.86 14.12
CA LEU A 226 0.28 -7.04 14.74
C LEU A 226 0.31 -6.99 16.26
N ALA A 227 1.40 -7.42 16.88
CA ALA A 227 1.60 -7.38 18.33
C ALA A 227 2.12 -6.03 18.85
N ASP A 228 2.51 -5.12 17.94
CA ASP A 228 3.22 -3.87 18.27
C ASP A 228 4.49 -4.15 19.08
N MET A 229 5.26 -5.15 18.63
CA MET A 229 6.49 -5.61 19.27
C MET A 229 7.69 -5.40 18.34
N ASP A 230 8.87 -5.28 18.95
CA ASP A 230 10.13 -5.38 18.22
C ASP A 230 10.33 -6.81 17.69
N ARG A 231 10.91 -6.93 16.47
CA ARG A 231 11.15 -8.22 15.83
C ARG A 231 12.05 -9.15 16.67
N ASP A 232 13.08 -8.60 17.31
CA ASP A 232 14.00 -9.40 18.10
C ASP A 232 13.33 -9.93 19.36
N ALA A 233 12.38 -9.18 19.94
CA ALA A 233 11.55 -9.66 21.04
C ALA A 233 10.63 -10.81 20.60
N VAL A 234 10.07 -10.77 19.39
CA VAL A 234 9.27 -11.88 18.84
C VAL A 234 10.14 -13.11 18.59
N ILE A 235 11.34 -12.94 18.02
CA ILE A 235 12.30 -14.03 17.84
C ILE A 235 12.60 -14.69 19.19
N ALA A 236 12.94 -13.90 20.22
CA ALA A 236 13.22 -14.42 21.55
C ALA A 236 12.04 -15.17 22.17
N GLN A 237 10.81 -14.70 21.97
CA GLN A 237 9.58 -15.33 22.47
C GLN A 237 9.34 -16.72 21.87
N PHE A 238 9.67 -16.92 20.60
CA PHE A 238 9.40 -18.16 19.88
C PHE A 238 10.64 -18.97 19.53
N ALA A 239 11.81 -18.60 20.06
CA ALA A 239 13.10 -19.22 19.77
C ALA A 239 13.04 -20.74 19.82
N GLY A 240 13.51 -21.42 18.78
CA GLY A 240 13.60 -22.89 18.71
C GLY A 240 12.27 -23.65 18.65
N GLN A 241 11.11 -22.98 18.71
CA GLN A 241 9.81 -23.63 18.63
C GLN A 241 9.50 -24.12 17.21
N GLN A 242 8.56 -25.06 17.12
CA GLN A 242 8.05 -25.52 15.83
C GLN A 242 7.04 -24.54 15.23
N PHE A 243 7.04 -24.41 13.89
CA PHE A 243 6.12 -23.52 13.19
C PHE A 243 4.63 -23.76 13.46
N SER A 244 4.23 -25.00 13.81
CA SER A 244 2.83 -25.31 14.10
C SER A 244 2.28 -24.52 15.29
N GLY A 245 3.04 -24.43 16.38
CA GLY A 245 2.67 -23.64 17.56
C GLY A 245 2.64 -22.14 17.25
N PHE A 246 3.68 -21.64 16.60
CA PHE A 246 3.79 -20.25 16.20
C PHE A 246 2.66 -19.81 15.24
N LYS A 247 2.34 -20.62 14.22
CA LYS A 247 1.26 -20.31 13.28
C LYS A 247 -0.11 -20.26 13.97
N ASN A 248 -0.35 -21.05 14.99
CA ASN A 248 -1.57 -20.93 15.77
C ASN A 248 -1.60 -19.59 16.53
N ALA A 249 -0.52 -19.23 17.21
CA ALA A 249 -0.42 -17.94 17.89
C ALA A 249 -0.56 -16.75 16.92
N LEU A 250 0.06 -16.83 15.74
CA LEU A 250 -0.07 -15.82 14.70
C LEU A 250 -1.51 -15.75 14.15
N ALA A 251 -2.17 -16.89 13.94
CA ALA A 251 -3.55 -16.93 13.48
C ALA A 251 -4.49 -16.29 14.51
N ASP A 252 -4.36 -16.65 15.77
CA ASP A 252 -5.19 -16.09 16.85
C ASP A 252 -4.98 -14.58 16.99
N LEU A 253 -3.73 -14.11 16.92
CA LEU A 253 -3.40 -12.67 16.94
C LEU A 253 -3.99 -11.95 15.72
N THR A 254 -3.85 -12.54 14.53
CA THR A 254 -4.33 -11.91 13.29
C THR A 254 -5.86 -11.81 13.29
N VAL A 255 -6.55 -12.88 13.72
CA VAL A 255 -8.01 -12.85 13.88
C VAL A 255 -8.41 -11.77 14.88
N ALA A 256 -7.80 -11.74 16.06
CA ALA A 256 -8.12 -10.75 17.09
C ALA A 256 -7.95 -9.29 16.62
N ARG A 257 -7.01 -9.04 15.70
CA ARG A 257 -6.74 -7.69 15.16
C ARG A 257 -7.60 -7.33 13.97
N LEU A 258 -7.94 -8.28 13.10
CA LEU A 258 -8.62 -8.00 11.82
C LEU A 258 -10.12 -8.28 11.84
N GLU A 259 -10.60 -9.26 12.62
CA GLU A 259 -12.04 -9.57 12.72
C GLU A 259 -12.89 -8.34 13.14
N PRO A 260 -12.48 -7.48 14.10
CA PRO A 260 -13.22 -6.28 14.41
C PRO A 260 -13.36 -5.32 13.22
N VAL A 261 -12.35 -5.27 12.33
CA VAL A 261 -12.40 -4.45 11.12
C VAL A 261 -13.37 -5.06 10.12
N ALA A 262 -13.26 -6.36 9.83
CA ALA A 262 -14.18 -7.07 8.94
C ALA A 262 -15.62 -7.00 9.41
N GLY A 263 -15.86 -7.15 10.72
CA GLY A 263 -17.20 -7.08 11.31
C GLY A 263 -17.83 -5.67 11.32
N ALA A 264 -17.01 -4.63 11.18
CA ALA A 264 -17.46 -3.23 11.13
C ALA A 264 -17.67 -2.71 9.70
N MET A 265 -17.17 -3.41 8.68
CA MET A 265 -17.36 -3.10 7.26
C MET A 265 -18.77 -3.48 6.77
#